data_38ab7fd9e35355f4aae93924f043f429
#
_entry.id   38ab7fd9e35355f4aae93924f043f429
#
_cell.length_a   1.000
_cell.length_b   1.000
_cell.length_c   1.000
_cell.angle_alpha   90.00
_cell.angle_beta   90.00
_cell.angle_gamma   90.00
#
_symmetry.space_group_name_H-M   'P 1'
#
loop_
_entity.id
_entity.type
_entity.pdbx_description
1 polymer ?
#
loop_
_entity_poly.entity_id
_entity_poly.type
_entity_poly.pdbx_seq_one_letter_code
_entity_poly.pdbx_strand_id
1 'polypeptide(L)'
;MNISEAQPFVWKRLSKIKSNNKIGNSYLFSGPVGCGKEWSAIEFSKLINCESHEFSSCTSCSSCLKFSNLQHENLNLIFPLPSTSKLKAVDDPIKGISKEDYELILQLIDLKAKDPFCKISIPKARRITINSIRFLRKSLYL
;
A
#
# COMPACT_ATOMS: atom_id res chain seq x y z
N MET A 1 12.15 14.31 0.32
CA MET A 1 12.17 13.94 1.76
C MET A 1 12.10 12.43 1.85
N ASN A 2 13.01 11.81 2.57
CA ASN A 2 13.06 10.35 2.74
C ASN A 2 12.39 9.98 4.07
N ILE A 3 11.83 8.76 4.17
CA ILE A 3 11.18 8.28 5.39
C ILE A 3 12.17 8.18 6.56
N SER A 4 13.42 7.86 6.30
CA SER A 4 14.48 7.81 7.31
C SER A 4 14.77 9.18 7.96
N GLU A 5 14.52 10.26 7.25
CA GLU A 5 14.65 11.64 7.74
C GLU A 5 13.38 12.08 8.48
N ALA A 6 12.20 11.74 7.93
CA ALA A 6 10.92 12.12 8.49
C ALA A 6 10.57 11.34 9.78
N GLN A 7 10.96 10.06 9.86
CA GLN A 7 10.65 9.14 10.97
C GLN A 7 11.87 8.30 11.38
N PRO A 8 12.97 8.91 11.84
CA PRO A 8 14.25 8.23 12.03
C PRO A 8 14.18 7.08 13.04
N PHE A 9 13.47 7.25 14.15
CA PHE A 9 13.33 6.21 15.18
C PHE A 9 12.55 4.99 14.67
N VAL A 10 11.43 5.23 13.99
CA VAL A 10 10.60 4.16 13.42
C VAL A 10 11.39 3.44 12.34
N TRP A 11 12.03 4.19 11.44
CA TRP A 11 12.80 3.62 10.34
C TRP A 11 13.98 2.77 10.82
N LYS A 12 14.73 3.23 11.83
CA LYS A 12 15.81 2.45 12.44
C LYS A 12 15.33 1.10 12.98
N ARG A 13 14.14 1.04 13.60
CA ARG A 13 13.55 -0.23 14.07
C ARG A 13 13.16 -1.14 12.91
N LEU A 14 12.49 -0.61 11.89
CA LEU A 14 12.06 -1.37 10.72
C LEU A 14 13.26 -1.94 9.94
N SER A 15 14.28 -1.14 9.71
CA SER A 15 15.51 -1.58 9.03
C SER A 15 16.22 -2.69 9.82
N LYS A 16 16.26 -2.60 11.15
CA LYS A 16 16.82 -3.65 12.02
C LYS A 16 16.03 -4.96 11.97
N ILE A 17 14.70 -4.90 11.80
CA ILE A 17 13.87 -6.09 11.61
C ILE A 17 14.27 -6.82 10.33
N LYS A 18 14.45 -6.08 9.23
CA LYS A 18 14.91 -6.64 7.93
C LYS A 18 16.31 -7.22 8.04
N SER A 19 17.28 -6.47 8.58
CA SER A 19 18.68 -6.92 8.67
C SER A 19 18.86 -8.16 9.55
N ASN A 20 18.04 -8.31 10.59
CA ASN A 20 18.06 -9.48 11.46
C ASN A 20 17.23 -10.66 10.92
N ASN A 21 16.60 -10.50 9.75
CA ASN A 21 15.68 -11.47 9.16
C ASN A 21 14.54 -11.90 10.12
N LYS A 22 14.07 -10.97 10.96
CA LYS A 22 13.00 -11.20 11.96
C LYS A 22 11.69 -10.52 11.53
N ILE A 23 11.29 -10.75 10.28
CA ILE A 23 10.06 -10.17 9.72
C ILE A 23 8.87 -10.88 10.36
N GLY A 24 7.97 -10.11 10.99
CA GLY A 24 6.73 -10.62 11.56
C GLY A 24 5.62 -10.81 10.52
N ASN A 25 4.61 -11.59 10.87
CA ASN A 25 3.46 -11.88 9.99
C ASN A 25 2.55 -10.67 9.76
N SER A 26 2.54 -9.69 10.67
CA SER A 26 1.71 -8.49 10.57
C SER A 26 2.33 -7.32 11.34
N TYR A 27 2.04 -6.11 10.88
CA TYR A 27 2.46 -4.86 11.49
C TYR A 27 1.31 -3.88 11.56
N LEU A 28 1.12 -3.24 12.71
CA LEU A 28 0.18 -2.15 12.91
C LEU A 28 0.94 -0.82 13.00
N PHE A 29 0.73 0.07 12.04
CA PHE A 29 1.23 1.44 12.08
C PHE A 29 0.18 2.35 12.66
N SER A 30 0.40 2.86 13.86
CA SER A 30 -0.51 3.77 14.58
C SER A 30 0.12 5.13 14.81
N GLY A 31 -0.70 6.16 14.99
CA GLY A 31 -0.25 7.54 15.25
C GLY A 31 -1.23 8.60 14.72
N PRO A 32 -0.95 9.89 14.94
CA PRO A 32 -1.81 11.01 14.50
C PRO A 32 -2.03 11.05 12.99
N VAL A 33 -3.04 11.79 12.55
CA VAL A 33 -3.28 12.03 11.12
C VAL A 33 -2.09 12.78 10.52
N GLY A 34 -1.65 12.40 9.32
CA GLY A 34 -0.55 13.07 8.62
C GLY A 34 0.86 12.68 9.05
N CYS A 35 1.06 11.81 10.04
CA CYS A 35 2.40 11.41 10.50
C CYS A 35 3.14 10.41 9.59
N GLY A 36 2.64 10.11 8.39
CA GLY A 36 3.32 9.24 7.43
C GLY A 36 3.21 7.74 7.69
N LYS A 37 2.19 7.27 8.42
CA LYS A 37 1.98 5.82 8.72
C LYS A 37 1.95 4.95 7.47
N GLU A 38 1.13 5.33 6.52
CA GLU A 38 0.95 4.59 5.27
C GLU A 38 2.23 4.62 4.42
N TRP A 39 2.88 5.78 4.36
CA TRP A 39 4.18 5.90 3.71
C TRP A 39 5.23 5.00 4.35
N SER A 40 5.31 4.98 5.70
CA SER A 40 6.23 4.08 6.43
C SER A 40 5.95 2.61 6.12
N ALA A 41 4.68 2.21 6.00
CA ALA A 41 4.29 0.85 5.65
C ALA A 41 4.70 0.48 4.22
N ILE A 42 4.48 1.36 3.25
CA ILE A 42 4.86 1.16 1.85
C ILE A 42 6.38 1.07 1.72
N GLU A 43 7.13 2.00 2.32
CA GLU A 43 8.60 1.98 2.27
C GLU A 43 9.19 0.76 3.00
N PHE A 44 8.57 0.31 4.08
CA PHE A 44 8.98 -0.93 4.74
C PHE A 44 8.71 -2.16 3.86
N SER A 45 7.57 -2.20 3.20
CA SER A 45 7.25 -3.26 2.23
C SER A 45 8.25 -3.26 1.06
N LYS A 46 8.62 -2.09 0.55
CA LYS A 46 9.67 -1.91 -0.46
C LYS A 46 11.02 -2.42 0.03
N LEU A 47 11.40 -2.11 1.27
CA LEU A 47 12.63 -2.59 1.88
C LEU A 47 12.65 -4.13 2.01
N ILE A 48 11.54 -4.74 2.44
CA ILE A 48 11.42 -6.20 2.56
C ILE A 48 11.60 -6.90 1.20
N ASN A 49 11.03 -6.35 0.14
CA ASN A 49 11.07 -6.91 -1.21
C ASN A 49 12.27 -6.44 -2.04
N CYS A 50 13.13 -5.60 -1.50
CA CYS A 50 14.32 -5.13 -2.19
C CYS A 50 15.30 -6.30 -2.40
N GLU A 51 15.84 -6.41 -3.60
CA GLU A 51 16.81 -7.43 -4.01
C GLU A 51 18.19 -7.20 -3.37
N SER A 52 18.49 -6.00 -2.90
CA SER A 52 19.69 -5.71 -2.12
C SER A 52 19.50 -6.13 -0.66
N HIS A 53 20.58 -6.58 -0.03
CA HIS A 53 20.58 -6.96 1.39
C HIS A 53 20.95 -5.82 2.34
N GLU A 54 20.87 -4.58 1.90
CA GLU A 54 21.25 -3.40 2.67
C GLU A 54 20.17 -2.95 3.67
N PHE A 55 20.54 -2.00 4.54
CA PHE A 55 19.64 -1.39 5.54
C PHE A 55 18.59 -0.44 4.94
N SER A 56 18.72 -0.11 3.66
CA SER A 56 17.79 0.72 2.90
C SER A 56 17.44 0.07 1.58
N SER A 57 16.31 0.44 0.99
CA SER A 57 15.96 0.03 -0.37
C SER A 57 16.94 0.64 -1.38
N CYS A 58 17.40 -0.14 -2.34
CA CYS A 58 18.40 0.30 -3.32
C CYS A 58 17.85 1.31 -4.34
N THR A 59 16.53 1.49 -4.43
CA THR A 59 15.80 2.39 -5.35
C THR A 59 16.00 2.10 -6.85
N SER A 60 16.85 1.18 -7.23
CA SER A 60 17.24 0.89 -8.62
C SER A 60 16.82 -0.50 -9.12
N CYS A 61 16.65 -1.50 -8.24
CA CYS A 61 16.21 -2.82 -8.67
C CYS A 61 14.75 -2.81 -9.16
N SER A 62 14.39 -3.83 -9.93
CA SER A 62 13.05 -3.98 -10.53
C SER A 62 11.95 -3.92 -9.48
N SER A 63 12.11 -4.58 -8.34
CA SER A 63 11.19 -4.54 -7.22
C SER A 63 11.01 -3.12 -6.67
N CYS A 64 12.10 -2.40 -6.39
CA CYS A 64 12.04 -1.04 -5.87
C CYS A 64 11.35 -0.06 -6.84
N LEU A 65 11.59 -0.18 -8.14
CA LEU A 65 10.96 0.66 -9.15
C LEU A 65 9.44 0.42 -9.21
N LYS A 66 9.00 -0.84 -9.17
CA LYS A 66 7.58 -1.20 -9.11
C LYS A 66 6.90 -0.70 -7.84
N PHE A 67 7.55 -0.79 -6.67
CA PHE A 67 7.03 -0.21 -5.42
C PHE A 67 6.92 1.31 -5.48
N SER A 68 7.87 2.00 -6.09
CA SER A 68 7.83 3.46 -6.25
C SER A 68 6.63 3.93 -7.09
N ASN A 69 6.19 3.11 -8.04
CA ASN A 69 5.00 3.35 -8.85
C ASN A 69 3.72 2.73 -8.26
N LEU A 70 3.78 2.13 -7.06
CA LEU A 70 2.68 1.39 -6.43
C LEU A 70 2.12 0.25 -7.29
N GLN A 71 2.97 -0.38 -8.11
CA GLN A 71 2.62 -1.42 -9.10
C GLN A 71 3.33 -2.77 -8.83
N HIS A 72 3.83 -2.98 -7.61
CA HIS A 72 4.50 -4.23 -7.26
C HIS A 72 3.46 -5.33 -6.99
N GLU A 73 3.73 -6.55 -7.43
CA GLU A 73 2.83 -7.71 -7.33
C GLU A 73 2.45 -8.05 -5.88
N ASN A 74 3.37 -7.83 -4.95
CA ASN A 74 3.16 -8.04 -3.51
C ASN A 74 2.56 -6.81 -2.79
N LEU A 75 2.20 -5.74 -3.51
CA LEU A 75 1.59 -4.55 -2.94
C LEU A 75 0.10 -4.50 -3.25
N ASN A 76 -0.73 -4.77 -2.27
CA ASN A 76 -2.17 -4.65 -2.36
C ASN A 76 -2.66 -3.50 -1.49
N LEU A 77 -2.99 -2.36 -2.08
CA LEU A 77 -3.58 -1.23 -1.39
C LEU A 77 -5.08 -1.42 -1.24
N ILE A 78 -5.57 -1.41 -0.01
CA ILE A 78 -7.01 -1.52 0.29
C ILE A 78 -7.50 -0.18 0.84
N PHE A 79 -8.44 0.41 0.16
CA PHE A 79 -9.07 1.68 0.50
C PHE A 79 -10.60 1.59 0.29
N PRO A 80 -11.38 2.50 0.85
CA PRO A 80 -12.82 2.54 0.62
C PRO A 80 -13.18 2.65 -0.85
N LEU A 81 -14.12 1.82 -1.30
CA LEU A 81 -14.69 1.86 -2.65
C LEU A 81 -16.19 2.18 -2.57
N PRO A 82 -16.78 2.82 -3.60
CA PRO A 82 -18.20 3.00 -3.69
C PRO A 82 -18.91 1.64 -3.62
N SER A 83 -20.00 1.54 -2.86
CA SER A 83 -20.75 0.29 -2.78
C SER A 83 -21.54 0.06 -4.07
N THR A 84 -21.36 -1.12 -4.66
CA THR A 84 -22.11 -1.55 -5.84
C THR A 84 -22.99 -2.73 -5.48
N SER A 85 -24.29 -2.64 -5.76
CA SER A 85 -25.27 -3.68 -5.47
C SER A 85 -25.22 -4.88 -6.43
N LYS A 86 -24.35 -4.83 -7.45
CA LYS A 86 -24.32 -5.80 -8.55
C LYS A 86 -23.24 -6.86 -8.46
N LEU A 87 -22.32 -6.78 -7.49
CA LEU A 87 -21.20 -7.71 -7.38
C LEU A 87 -21.53 -8.91 -6.50
N LYS A 88 -21.18 -10.10 -6.96
CA LYS A 88 -21.12 -11.31 -6.12
C LYS A 88 -19.99 -11.19 -5.11
N ALA A 89 -20.11 -11.90 -4.00
CA ALA A 89 -19.20 -11.80 -2.84
C ALA A 89 -17.70 -12.13 -3.11
N VAL A 90 -17.36 -12.59 -4.32
CA VAL A 90 -16.02 -13.06 -4.71
C VAL A 90 -15.47 -12.34 -5.93
N ASP A 91 -16.24 -11.42 -6.51
CA ASP A 91 -15.80 -10.66 -7.67
C ASP A 91 -14.80 -9.56 -7.29
N ASP A 92 -13.94 -9.20 -8.24
CA ASP A 92 -13.05 -8.05 -8.09
C ASP A 92 -13.86 -6.78 -7.78
N PRO A 93 -13.64 -6.15 -6.62
CA PRO A 93 -14.42 -4.98 -6.20
C PRO A 93 -14.35 -3.81 -7.19
N ILE A 94 -13.27 -3.74 -7.97
CA ILE A 94 -13.03 -2.67 -8.95
C ILE A 94 -13.93 -2.84 -10.19
N LYS A 95 -14.28 -4.08 -10.57
CA LYS A 95 -15.11 -4.34 -11.76
C LYS A 95 -16.54 -3.80 -11.69
N GLY A 96 -17.00 -3.46 -10.50
CA GLY A 96 -18.37 -2.98 -10.30
C GLY A 96 -18.52 -1.47 -10.14
N ILE A 97 -17.44 -0.71 -10.16
CA ILE A 97 -17.45 0.76 -10.03
C ILE A 97 -17.71 1.42 -11.38
N SER A 98 -18.13 2.70 -11.36
CA SER A 98 -18.32 3.48 -12.57
C SER A 98 -16.99 3.74 -13.28
N LYS A 99 -17.05 4.05 -14.57
CA LYS A 99 -15.85 4.37 -15.35
C LYS A 99 -15.14 5.62 -14.80
N GLU A 100 -15.92 6.61 -14.41
CA GLU A 100 -15.45 7.86 -13.83
C GLU A 100 -14.71 7.62 -12.48
N ASP A 101 -15.28 6.78 -11.60
CA ASP A 101 -14.65 6.41 -10.33
C ASP A 101 -13.36 5.60 -10.57
N TYR A 102 -13.34 4.74 -11.59
CA TYR A 102 -12.14 3.98 -11.96
C TYR A 102 -11.01 4.89 -12.45
N GLU A 103 -11.32 5.85 -13.34
CA GLU A 103 -10.35 6.84 -13.82
C GLU A 103 -9.81 7.70 -12.67
N LEU A 104 -10.69 8.11 -11.75
CA LEU A 104 -10.29 8.83 -10.54
C LEU A 104 -9.34 8.00 -9.65
N ILE A 105 -9.60 6.71 -9.48
CA ILE A 105 -8.72 5.82 -8.71
C ILE A 105 -7.31 5.78 -9.33
N LEU A 106 -7.21 5.61 -10.65
CA LEU A 106 -5.92 5.59 -11.34
C LEU A 106 -5.15 6.89 -11.15
N GLN A 107 -5.82 8.04 -11.27
CA GLN A 107 -5.22 9.34 -11.02
C GLN A 107 -4.74 9.50 -9.57
N LEU A 108 -5.54 9.05 -8.58
CA LEU A 108 -5.17 9.13 -7.18
C LEU A 108 -4.00 8.19 -6.82
N ILE A 109 -3.90 7.02 -7.44
CA ILE A 109 -2.75 6.13 -7.29
C ILE A 109 -1.48 6.78 -7.86
N ASP A 110 -1.57 7.39 -9.05
CA ASP A 110 -0.43 8.10 -9.66
C ASP A 110 0.00 9.31 -8.81
N LEU A 111 -0.95 10.08 -8.30
CA LEU A 111 -0.66 11.17 -7.36
C LEU A 111 0.00 10.66 -6.08
N LYS A 112 -0.49 9.56 -5.52
CA LYS A 112 0.08 8.95 -4.31
C LYS A 112 1.50 8.41 -4.54
N ALA A 113 1.80 7.89 -5.72
CA ALA A 113 3.15 7.47 -6.08
C ALA A 113 4.14 8.66 -6.07
N LYS A 114 3.67 9.87 -6.45
CA LYS A 114 4.45 11.11 -6.47
C LYS A 114 4.48 11.82 -5.10
N ASP A 115 3.36 11.80 -4.39
CA ASP A 115 3.21 12.36 -3.04
C ASP A 115 2.74 11.29 -2.04
N PRO A 116 3.64 10.78 -1.20
CA PRO A 116 3.32 9.74 -0.22
C PRO A 116 2.23 10.12 0.78
N PHE A 117 1.99 11.42 1.00
CA PHE A 117 0.94 11.91 1.89
C PHE A 117 -0.42 12.03 1.22
N CYS A 118 -0.48 11.92 -0.10
CA CYS A 118 -1.74 11.90 -0.84
C CYS A 118 -2.60 10.72 -0.37
N LYS A 119 -3.88 11.01 -0.05
CA LYS A 119 -4.86 9.98 0.33
C LYS A 119 -5.70 9.60 -0.86
N ILE A 120 -5.89 8.30 -1.06
CA ILE A 120 -6.88 7.79 -2.00
C ILE A 120 -8.26 7.95 -1.36
N SER A 121 -9.00 8.96 -1.78
CA SER A 121 -10.34 9.27 -1.28
C SER A 121 -11.30 9.43 -2.44
N ILE A 122 -12.29 8.54 -2.51
CA ILE A 122 -13.26 8.48 -3.60
C ILE A 122 -14.60 9.04 -3.07
N PRO A 123 -15.28 9.92 -3.79
CA PRO A 123 -16.62 10.40 -3.41
C PRO A 123 -17.56 9.23 -3.12
N LYS A 124 -18.39 9.37 -2.06
CA LYS A 124 -19.35 8.34 -1.60
C LYS A 124 -18.73 7.04 -1.04
N ALA A 125 -17.42 6.83 -1.12
CA ALA A 125 -16.72 5.69 -0.53
C ALA A 125 -16.34 5.99 0.93
N ARG A 126 -17.10 5.47 1.90
CA ARG A 126 -16.90 5.80 3.33
C ARG A 126 -16.21 4.69 4.13
N ARG A 127 -16.23 3.46 3.64
CA ARG A 127 -15.71 2.29 4.36
C ARG A 127 -15.18 1.22 3.40
N ILE A 128 -14.23 0.44 3.88
CA ILE A 128 -13.74 -0.75 3.18
C ILE A 128 -14.85 -1.80 3.19
N THR A 129 -15.18 -2.32 2.02
CA THR A 129 -16.25 -3.33 1.89
C THR A 129 -15.72 -4.72 2.27
N ILE A 130 -16.62 -5.58 2.76
CA ILE A 130 -16.27 -6.98 3.05
C ILE A 130 -15.80 -7.72 1.78
N ASN A 131 -16.29 -7.33 0.60
CA ASN A 131 -15.88 -7.91 -0.67
C ASN A 131 -14.42 -7.62 -1.00
N SER A 132 -13.93 -6.42 -0.70
CA SER A 132 -12.50 -6.08 -0.86
C SER A 132 -11.61 -7.01 -0.03
N ILE A 133 -12.00 -7.31 1.20
CA ILE A 133 -11.25 -8.21 2.09
C ILE A 133 -11.34 -9.67 1.62
N ARG A 134 -12.52 -10.12 1.18
CA ARG A 134 -12.70 -11.48 0.65
C ARG A 134 -11.91 -11.70 -0.65
N PHE A 135 -11.90 -10.72 -1.53
CA PHE A 135 -11.12 -10.75 -2.76
C PHE A 135 -9.62 -10.82 -2.47
N LEU A 136 -9.11 -9.95 -1.59
CA LEU A 136 -7.72 -10.01 -1.15
C LEU A 136 -7.37 -11.39 -0.58
N ARG A 137 -8.19 -11.91 0.34
CA ARG A 137 -7.96 -13.24 0.92
C ARG A 137 -7.85 -14.32 -0.16
N LYS A 138 -8.72 -14.29 -1.16
CA LYS A 138 -8.66 -15.24 -2.27
C LYS A 138 -7.36 -15.11 -3.07
N SER A 139 -6.90 -13.88 -3.36
CA SER A 139 -5.65 -13.65 -4.11
C SER A 139 -4.38 -14.06 -3.35
N LEU A 140 -4.42 -14.11 -2.02
CA LEU A 140 -3.29 -14.53 -1.19
C LEU A 140 -3.17 -16.07 -1.06
N TYR A 141 -4.23 -16.83 -1.36
CA TYR A 141 -4.25 -18.30 -1.25
C TYR A 141 -4.24 -19.01 -2.61
N LEU A 142 -4.06 -18.28 -3.69
CA LEU A 142 -3.86 -18.82 -5.04
C LEU A 142 -2.37 -18.82 -5.40
#